data_c46e43cb7196a781718a6ddf6f3b091f
#
_entry.id   c46e43cb7196a781718a6ddf6f3b091f
#
_cell.length_a   1.000
_cell.length_b   1.000
_cell.length_c   1.000
_cell.angle_alpha   90.00
_cell.angle_beta   90.00
_cell.angle_gamma   90.00
#
_symmetry.space_group_name_H-M   'P 1'
#
loop_
_entity.id
_entity.type
_entity.pdbx_description
1 polymer ?
#
loop_
_entity_poly.entity_id
_entity_poly.type
_entity_poly.pdbx_seq_one_letter_code
_entity_poly.pdbx_strand_id
1 'polypeptide(L)'
;GIGGVYAYPGTPSTEITEFIQGDVLATERGVHSRWCTNEKTAMEAALGMSYAGKRALVCMKHVGMNVAADAFVNSAITGVHGGIVVVAADDPSMHSSQNEQDSRFYASFALVPTFEPSNQQEAYDMMESAFTLSETLKEPVVLRVVTRLAHSRAAVEVREARELQNLGICEERWVLLPGIARQRYAALIAKQDDMLKASADSLHNKVEQGGSGKLGIIACGIAYNYVKEVVGNDANVLKVSQYPLPEDAVRALAQENDAVLVVEDGQPVVEQQVKAILGGAYDVKGRLTGALPRTGELTPDNVAKALGVTPKQT
;
A
#
# COMPACT_ATOMS: atom_id res chain seq x y z
N GLY A 1 -6.79 14.33 -12.66
CA GLY A 1 -7.93 13.58 -13.17
C GLY A 1 -7.59 12.12 -13.42
N ILE A 2 -8.61 11.29 -13.64
CA ILE A 2 -8.51 9.86 -13.90
C ILE A 2 -9.30 9.53 -15.18
N GLY A 3 -8.77 8.65 -16.05
CA GLY A 3 -9.42 8.27 -17.30
C GLY A 3 -10.34 7.08 -17.14
N GLY A 4 -10.03 6.14 -16.26
CA GLY A 4 -10.84 4.95 -16.06
C GLY A 4 -10.72 4.31 -14.70
N VAL A 5 -11.80 3.61 -14.29
CA VAL A 5 -11.89 2.80 -13.07
C VAL A 5 -12.46 1.43 -13.43
N TYR A 6 -11.76 0.40 -13.05
CA TYR A 6 -12.11 -0.98 -13.37
C TYR A 6 -12.08 -1.84 -12.11
N ALA A 7 -13.08 -2.66 -11.92
CA ALA A 7 -13.21 -3.49 -10.73
C ALA A 7 -13.99 -4.78 -10.99
N TYR A 8 -13.84 -5.71 -10.08
CA TYR A 8 -14.75 -6.81 -9.84
C TYR A 8 -15.29 -6.70 -8.41
N PRO A 9 -16.59 -6.92 -8.15
CA PRO A 9 -17.17 -6.72 -6.82
C PRO A 9 -16.52 -7.58 -5.75
N GLY A 10 -16.14 -6.98 -4.64
CA GLY A 10 -15.55 -7.67 -3.48
C GLY A 10 -15.40 -6.72 -2.29
N THR A 11 -16.14 -6.96 -1.20
CA THR A 11 -16.00 -6.17 0.04
C THR A 11 -14.61 -6.36 0.65
N PRO A 12 -13.89 -5.26 1.02
CA PRO A 12 -14.37 -3.88 1.19
C PRO A 12 -14.00 -2.91 0.05
N SER A 13 -13.80 -3.34 -1.20
CA SER A 13 -13.40 -2.46 -2.31
C SER A 13 -14.55 -2.02 -3.22
N THR A 14 -15.71 -2.67 -3.12
CA THR A 14 -16.88 -2.46 -4.02
C THR A 14 -17.34 -1.00 -4.02
N GLU A 15 -17.43 -0.38 -2.86
CA GLU A 15 -17.97 0.97 -2.64
C GLU A 15 -17.17 2.05 -3.40
N ILE A 16 -15.90 1.83 -3.69
CA ILE A 16 -15.07 2.79 -4.45
C ILE A 16 -15.62 2.95 -5.87
N THR A 17 -15.86 1.84 -6.53
CA THR A 17 -16.37 1.84 -7.91
C THR A 17 -17.84 2.27 -7.98
N GLU A 18 -18.67 1.85 -7.02
CA GLU A 18 -20.06 2.28 -6.91
C GLU A 18 -20.17 3.79 -6.74
N PHE A 19 -19.35 4.37 -5.85
CA PHE A 19 -19.30 5.82 -5.66
C PHE A 19 -18.96 6.55 -6.95
N ILE A 20 -17.92 6.13 -7.66
CA ILE A 20 -17.46 6.79 -8.90
C ILE A 20 -18.53 6.65 -10.01
N GLN A 21 -19.23 5.51 -10.08
CA GLN A 21 -20.31 5.31 -11.05
C GLN A 21 -21.54 6.18 -10.76
N GLY A 22 -21.81 6.47 -9.50
CA GLY A 22 -22.88 7.35 -9.05
C GLY A 22 -22.54 8.83 -9.04
N ASP A 23 -21.27 9.20 -9.17
CA ASP A 23 -20.80 10.58 -9.08
C ASP A 23 -21.06 11.36 -10.37
N VAL A 24 -21.78 12.49 -10.25
CA VAL A 24 -22.12 13.37 -11.37
C VAL A 24 -20.86 13.95 -11.99
N LEU A 25 -19.89 14.38 -11.18
CA LEU A 25 -18.65 14.98 -11.66
C LEU A 25 -17.80 13.97 -12.45
N ALA A 26 -17.75 12.70 -12.01
CA ALA A 26 -17.07 11.65 -12.75
C ALA A 26 -17.71 11.42 -14.13
N THR A 27 -19.04 11.45 -14.19
CA THR A 27 -19.81 11.31 -15.44
C THR A 27 -19.56 12.50 -16.37
N GLU A 28 -19.64 13.72 -15.87
CA GLU A 28 -19.40 14.96 -16.67
C GLU A 28 -17.97 15.04 -17.22
N ARG A 29 -17.01 14.51 -16.48
CA ARG A 29 -15.58 14.43 -16.91
C ARG A 29 -15.28 13.23 -17.79
N GLY A 30 -16.26 12.39 -18.09
CA GLY A 30 -16.11 11.23 -18.97
C GLY A 30 -15.23 10.14 -18.39
N VAL A 31 -15.23 9.97 -17.07
CA VAL A 31 -14.51 8.85 -16.43
C VAL A 31 -15.16 7.52 -16.84
N HIS A 32 -14.38 6.67 -17.49
CA HIS A 32 -14.85 5.36 -17.92
C HIS A 32 -14.83 4.37 -16.75
N SER A 33 -15.95 4.18 -16.07
CA SER A 33 -16.09 3.24 -14.95
C SER A 33 -16.83 1.97 -15.36
N ARG A 34 -16.25 0.78 -15.08
CA ARG A 34 -16.82 -0.51 -15.46
C ARG A 34 -16.57 -1.61 -14.44
N TRP A 35 -17.62 -2.36 -14.19
CA TRP A 35 -17.50 -3.70 -13.61
C TRP A 35 -17.03 -4.68 -14.68
N CYS A 36 -16.03 -5.46 -14.36
CA CYS A 36 -15.45 -6.48 -15.22
C CYS A 36 -15.94 -7.89 -14.79
N THR A 37 -15.69 -8.89 -15.63
CA THR A 37 -16.09 -10.28 -15.35
C THR A 37 -15.22 -10.96 -14.29
N ASN A 38 -14.03 -10.47 -14.08
CA ASN A 38 -13.10 -10.83 -12.99
C ASN A 38 -11.99 -9.78 -12.86
N GLU A 39 -11.15 -9.91 -11.86
CA GLU A 39 -10.08 -8.95 -11.52
C GLU A 39 -8.94 -8.95 -12.56
N LYS A 40 -8.66 -10.08 -13.21
CA LYS A 40 -7.70 -10.12 -14.32
C LYS A 40 -8.15 -9.21 -15.46
N THR A 41 -9.41 -9.33 -15.87
CA THR A 41 -9.98 -8.47 -16.92
C THR A 41 -10.00 -7.00 -16.51
N ALA A 42 -10.26 -6.71 -15.23
CA ALA A 42 -10.20 -5.35 -14.71
C ALA A 42 -8.77 -4.77 -14.80
N MET A 43 -7.77 -5.54 -14.41
CA MET A 43 -6.36 -5.13 -14.51
C MET A 43 -5.92 -4.93 -15.96
N GLU A 44 -6.28 -5.84 -16.87
CA GLU A 44 -5.97 -5.72 -18.30
C GLU A 44 -6.65 -4.51 -18.96
N ALA A 45 -7.88 -4.19 -18.59
CA ALA A 45 -8.58 -2.99 -19.06
C ALA A 45 -7.89 -1.70 -18.58
N ALA A 46 -7.44 -1.67 -17.32
CA ALA A 46 -6.67 -0.57 -16.79
C ALA A 46 -5.31 -0.40 -17.49
N LEU A 47 -4.63 -1.49 -17.80
CA LEU A 47 -3.39 -1.47 -18.58
C LEU A 47 -3.63 -0.88 -19.97
N GLY A 48 -4.70 -1.29 -20.65
CA GLY A 48 -5.09 -0.70 -21.94
C GLY A 48 -5.33 0.81 -21.85
N MET A 49 -5.99 1.28 -20.78
CA MET A 49 -6.20 2.71 -20.51
C MET A 49 -4.87 3.44 -20.28
N SER A 50 -3.98 2.83 -19.51
CA SER A 50 -2.63 3.37 -19.25
C SER A 50 -1.81 3.46 -20.54
N TYR A 51 -1.80 2.44 -21.37
CA TYR A 51 -1.08 2.43 -22.64
C TYR A 51 -1.61 3.47 -23.63
N ALA A 52 -2.90 3.81 -23.50
CA ALA A 52 -3.51 4.94 -24.21
C ALA A 52 -3.21 6.32 -23.58
N GLY A 53 -2.32 6.38 -22.57
CA GLY A 53 -1.81 7.63 -21.97
C GLY A 53 -2.71 8.26 -20.93
N LYS A 54 -3.62 7.51 -20.33
CA LYS A 54 -4.54 8.03 -19.30
C LYS A 54 -4.35 7.28 -17.98
N ARG A 55 -4.55 7.99 -16.85
CA ARG A 55 -4.55 7.38 -15.52
C ARG A 55 -5.69 6.37 -15.37
N ALA A 56 -5.40 5.23 -14.77
CA ALA A 56 -6.37 4.19 -14.48
C ALA A 56 -6.29 3.72 -13.03
N LEU A 57 -7.47 3.45 -12.45
CA LEU A 57 -7.63 2.87 -11.12
C LEU A 57 -8.18 1.45 -11.27
N VAL A 58 -7.60 0.51 -10.53
CA VAL A 58 -8.15 -0.85 -10.40
C VAL A 58 -8.48 -1.07 -8.94
N CYS A 59 -9.70 -1.55 -8.67
CA CYS A 59 -10.14 -1.83 -7.31
C CYS A 59 -10.47 -3.31 -7.17
N MET A 60 -9.89 -3.96 -6.16
CA MET A 60 -10.15 -5.36 -5.87
C MET A 60 -9.90 -5.69 -4.40
N LYS A 61 -10.54 -6.75 -3.94
CA LYS A 61 -10.27 -7.39 -2.67
C LYS A 61 -8.94 -8.15 -2.74
N HIS A 62 -8.33 -8.45 -1.59
CA HIS A 62 -7.06 -9.19 -1.54
C HIS A 62 -7.09 -10.52 -2.32
N VAL A 63 -8.20 -11.28 -2.28
CA VAL A 63 -8.33 -12.51 -3.07
C VAL A 63 -8.37 -12.24 -4.57
N GLY A 64 -8.81 -11.06 -4.98
CA GLY A 64 -8.77 -10.63 -6.38
C GLY A 64 -7.36 -10.44 -6.91
N MET A 65 -6.39 -10.12 -6.04
CA MET A 65 -4.97 -10.08 -6.41
C MET A 65 -4.47 -11.44 -6.92
N ASN A 66 -5.01 -12.57 -6.42
CA ASN A 66 -4.69 -13.90 -6.95
C ASN A 66 -5.13 -14.05 -8.41
N VAL A 67 -6.33 -13.55 -8.73
CA VAL A 67 -6.91 -13.62 -10.06
C VAL A 67 -6.20 -12.67 -11.03
N ALA A 68 -5.85 -11.48 -10.55
CA ALA A 68 -5.15 -10.46 -11.32
C ALA A 68 -3.63 -10.67 -11.39
N ALA A 69 -3.06 -11.62 -10.64
CA ALA A 69 -1.61 -11.76 -10.42
C ALA A 69 -0.81 -11.81 -11.71
N ASP A 70 -1.27 -12.55 -12.72
CA ASP A 70 -0.59 -12.62 -14.02
C ASP A 70 -0.48 -11.24 -14.67
N ALA A 71 -1.60 -10.52 -14.83
CA ALA A 71 -1.62 -9.19 -15.42
C ALA A 71 -0.85 -8.18 -14.57
N PHE A 72 -0.96 -8.25 -13.24
CA PHE A 72 -0.29 -7.36 -12.31
C PHE A 72 1.24 -7.53 -12.33
N VAL A 73 1.75 -8.75 -12.22
CA VAL A 73 3.21 -9.01 -12.22
C VAL A 73 3.82 -8.68 -13.59
N ASN A 74 3.11 -9.01 -14.67
CA ASN A 74 3.56 -8.64 -16.02
C ASN A 74 3.55 -7.12 -16.24
N SER A 75 2.64 -6.37 -15.60
CA SER A 75 2.61 -4.91 -15.70
C SER A 75 3.87 -4.24 -15.13
N ALA A 76 4.48 -4.82 -14.11
CA ALA A 76 5.78 -4.36 -13.59
C ALA A 76 6.92 -4.59 -14.59
N ILE A 77 6.82 -5.62 -15.44
CA ILE A 77 7.83 -5.88 -16.48
C ILE A 77 7.59 -5.02 -17.71
N THR A 78 6.33 -4.84 -18.14
CA THR A 78 6.02 -3.96 -19.27
C THR A 78 6.20 -2.49 -18.93
N GLY A 79 6.03 -2.14 -17.68
CA GLY A 79 5.84 -0.76 -17.23
C GLY A 79 4.47 -0.22 -17.61
N VAL A 80 4.25 1.05 -17.30
CA VAL A 80 3.01 1.80 -17.58
C VAL A 80 3.31 3.11 -18.30
N HIS A 81 2.31 3.67 -19.01
CA HIS A 81 2.45 4.97 -19.65
C HIS A 81 1.66 6.06 -18.92
N GLY A 82 0.34 6.01 -18.87
CA GLY A 82 -0.45 6.74 -17.88
C GLY A 82 -0.39 6.00 -16.53
N GLY A 83 -0.43 6.72 -15.43
CA GLY A 83 -0.30 6.13 -14.10
C GLY A 83 -1.36 5.07 -13.80
N ILE A 84 -0.96 3.98 -13.13
CA ILE A 84 -1.88 2.95 -12.61
C ILE A 84 -1.75 2.85 -11.11
N VAL A 85 -2.89 2.94 -10.43
CA VAL A 85 -3.00 2.60 -9.01
C VAL A 85 -3.89 1.38 -8.85
N VAL A 86 -3.39 0.37 -8.16
CA VAL A 86 -4.13 -0.84 -7.81
C VAL A 86 -4.52 -0.76 -6.33
N VAL A 87 -5.80 -0.50 -6.08
CA VAL A 87 -6.34 -0.54 -4.72
C VAL A 87 -6.62 -1.98 -4.35
N ALA A 88 -5.83 -2.50 -3.42
CA ALA A 88 -6.01 -3.82 -2.85
C ALA A 88 -6.59 -3.70 -1.44
N ALA A 89 -7.81 -4.21 -1.24
CA ALA A 89 -8.51 -4.15 0.03
C ALA A 89 -8.35 -5.47 0.79
N ASP A 90 -7.47 -5.43 1.79
CA ASP A 90 -7.19 -6.57 2.66
C ASP A 90 -8.23 -6.67 3.79
N ASP A 91 -8.47 -7.90 4.23
CA ASP A 91 -9.45 -8.21 5.26
C ASP A 91 -8.82 -9.02 6.42
N PRO A 92 -7.93 -8.37 7.22
CA PRO A 92 -7.37 -9.02 8.41
C PRO A 92 -8.48 -9.54 9.31
N SER A 93 -8.30 -10.78 9.82
CA SER A 93 -9.31 -11.49 10.61
C SER A 93 -10.55 -11.97 9.84
N MET A 94 -10.59 -11.84 8.52
CA MET A 94 -11.61 -12.46 7.67
C MET A 94 -13.05 -12.06 8.03
N HIS A 95 -13.32 -10.75 8.20
CA HIS A 95 -14.68 -10.25 8.50
C HIS A 95 -15.69 -10.60 7.42
N SER A 96 -15.27 -10.62 6.15
CA SER A 96 -16.11 -11.00 5.00
C SER A 96 -15.37 -11.90 4.00
N SER A 97 -14.31 -12.57 4.42
CA SER A 97 -13.40 -13.34 3.55
C SER A 97 -13.31 -14.80 3.95
N GLN A 98 -12.98 -15.66 2.99
CA GLN A 98 -12.81 -17.11 3.17
C GLN A 98 -11.40 -17.49 3.63
N ASN A 99 -10.44 -16.59 3.50
CA ASN A 99 -9.05 -16.74 3.95
C ASN A 99 -8.45 -15.37 4.26
N GLU A 100 -7.31 -15.37 4.94
CA GLU A 100 -6.52 -14.17 5.20
C GLU A 100 -5.31 -14.14 4.27
N GLN A 101 -5.20 -13.07 3.51
CA GLN A 101 -4.07 -12.79 2.62
C GLN A 101 -3.59 -11.36 2.87
N ASP A 102 -2.36 -11.08 2.48
CA ASP A 102 -1.76 -9.75 2.59
C ASP A 102 -1.22 -9.33 1.23
N SER A 103 -1.81 -8.28 0.67
CA SER A 103 -1.48 -7.80 -0.68
C SER A 103 -0.07 -7.22 -0.79
N ARG A 104 0.58 -6.88 0.33
CA ARG A 104 1.98 -6.42 0.35
C ARG A 104 2.95 -7.48 -0.19
N PHE A 105 2.63 -8.77 -0.05
CA PHE A 105 3.42 -9.84 -0.66
C PHE A 105 3.40 -9.78 -2.20
N TYR A 106 2.25 -9.46 -2.80
CA TYR A 106 2.15 -9.30 -4.26
C TYR A 106 2.98 -8.12 -4.76
N ALA A 107 2.90 -6.98 -4.08
CA ALA A 107 3.68 -5.81 -4.44
C ALA A 107 5.19 -6.06 -4.28
N SER A 108 5.60 -6.70 -3.19
CA SER A 108 6.99 -7.10 -2.96
C SER A 108 7.48 -8.11 -4.01
N PHE A 109 6.66 -9.09 -4.38
CA PHE A 109 6.98 -10.05 -5.43
C PHE A 109 7.10 -9.41 -6.80
N ALA A 110 6.24 -8.44 -7.12
CA ALA A 110 6.27 -7.68 -8.37
C ALA A 110 7.33 -6.57 -8.38
N LEU A 111 7.99 -6.29 -7.25
CA LEU A 111 9.01 -5.25 -7.09
C LEU A 111 8.47 -3.83 -7.36
N VAL A 112 7.25 -3.54 -6.91
CA VAL A 112 6.57 -2.26 -7.12
C VAL A 112 6.26 -1.54 -5.82
N PRO A 113 6.16 -0.19 -5.84
CA PRO A 113 5.84 0.59 -4.64
C PRO A 113 4.45 0.30 -4.10
N THR A 114 4.32 0.44 -2.77
CA THR A 114 3.04 0.32 -2.07
C THR A 114 2.82 1.50 -1.15
N PHE A 115 1.58 1.99 -1.09
CA PHE A 115 1.10 2.91 -0.06
C PHE A 115 0.14 2.17 0.87
N GLU A 116 0.19 2.52 2.15
CA GLU A 116 -0.65 1.94 3.20
C GLU A 116 -1.11 3.06 4.16
N PRO A 117 -2.28 3.67 3.91
CA PRO A 117 -2.76 4.80 4.70
C PRO A 117 -3.15 4.38 6.12
N SER A 118 -2.92 5.27 7.08
CA SER A 118 -3.35 5.09 8.47
C SER A 118 -4.76 5.65 8.75
N ASN A 119 -5.24 6.57 7.94
CA ASN A 119 -6.55 7.21 8.08
C ASN A 119 -7.12 7.65 6.73
N GLN A 120 -8.34 8.19 6.73
CA GLN A 120 -9.07 8.57 5.52
C GLN A 120 -8.42 9.75 4.79
N GLN A 121 -7.88 10.74 5.52
CA GLN A 121 -7.17 11.85 4.89
C GLN A 121 -5.93 11.37 4.15
N GLU A 122 -5.16 10.47 4.77
CA GLU A 122 -4.01 9.87 4.10
C GLU A 122 -4.42 9.04 2.89
N ALA A 123 -5.51 8.27 2.97
CA ALA A 123 -6.00 7.52 1.82
C ALA A 123 -6.34 8.45 0.64
N TYR A 124 -6.92 9.61 0.94
CA TYR A 124 -7.21 10.63 -0.05
C TYR A 124 -5.92 11.24 -0.64
N ASP A 125 -4.99 11.67 0.22
CA ASP A 125 -3.74 12.32 -0.20
C ASP A 125 -2.81 11.37 -0.95
N MET A 126 -2.73 10.12 -0.50
CA MET A 126 -1.91 9.08 -1.12
C MET A 126 -2.37 8.71 -2.53
N MET A 127 -3.63 8.90 -2.88
CA MET A 127 -4.10 8.65 -4.24
C MET A 127 -3.38 9.55 -5.24
N GLU A 128 -3.17 10.82 -4.93
CA GLU A 128 -2.39 11.74 -5.77
C GLU A 128 -0.91 11.34 -5.81
N SER A 129 -0.34 11.03 -4.63
CA SER A 129 1.05 10.60 -4.50
C SER A 129 1.31 9.31 -5.29
N ALA A 130 0.40 8.34 -5.22
CA ALA A 130 0.51 7.06 -5.91
C ALA A 130 0.47 7.22 -7.44
N PHE A 131 -0.44 8.04 -7.98
CA PHE A 131 -0.45 8.32 -9.42
C PHE A 131 0.79 9.07 -9.88
N THR A 132 1.26 10.04 -9.10
CA THR A 132 2.48 10.79 -9.41
C THR A 132 3.70 9.88 -9.41
N LEU A 133 3.80 9.00 -8.41
CA LEU A 133 4.90 8.03 -8.33
C LEU A 133 4.84 7.02 -9.48
N SER A 134 3.65 6.51 -9.79
CA SER A 134 3.44 5.60 -10.93
C SER A 134 3.91 6.22 -12.25
N GLU A 135 3.57 7.48 -12.50
CA GLU A 135 3.96 8.20 -13.71
C GLU A 135 5.45 8.53 -13.75
N THR A 136 6.07 8.81 -12.59
CA THR A 136 7.50 9.11 -12.49
C THR A 136 8.35 7.86 -12.73
N LEU A 137 8.00 6.75 -12.08
CA LEU A 137 8.73 5.50 -12.17
C LEU A 137 8.36 4.69 -13.43
N LYS A 138 7.21 5.00 -14.05
CA LYS A 138 6.61 4.17 -15.11
C LYS A 138 6.32 2.74 -14.65
N GLU A 139 5.83 2.61 -13.43
CA GLU A 139 5.48 1.33 -12.80
C GLU A 139 4.08 1.41 -12.17
N PRO A 140 3.35 0.29 -12.06
CA PRO A 140 2.12 0.28 -11.27
C PRO A 140 2.44 0.51 -9.79
N VAL A 141 1.49 1.10 -9.07
CA VAL A 141 1.60 1.34 -7.62
C VAL A 141 0.43 0.69 -6.91
N VAL A 142 0.68 0.01 -5.81
CA VAL A 142 -0.37 -0.56 -4.96
C VAL A 142 -0.76 0.44 -3.87
N LEU A 143 -2.06 0.62 -3.65
CA LEU A 143 -2.62 1.27 -2.47
C LEU A 143 -3.35 0.20 -1.66
N ARG A 144 -2.74 -0.22 -0.56
CA ARG A 144 -3.32 -1.19 0.36
C ARG A 144 -4.22 -0.50 1.36
N VAL A 145 -5.46 -0.94 1.45
CA VAL A 145 -6.39 -0.53 2.52
C VAL A 145 -6.85 -1.76 3.29
N VAL A 146 -7.16 -1.61 4.57
CA VAL A 146 -7.69 -2.70 5.37
C VAL A 146 -9.17 -2.45 5.71
N THR A 147 -9.91 -3.51 6.01
CA THR A 147 -11.35 -3.49 6.29
C THR A 147 -11.73 -2.41 7.30
N ARG A 148 -10.99 -2.28 8.40
CA ARG A 148 -11.30 -1.27 9.43
C ARG A 148 -11.20 0.15 8.90
N LEU A 149 -10.20 0.46 8.09
CA LEU A 149 -10.08 1.77 7.44
C LEU A 149 -11.21 1.98 6.42
N ALA A 150 -11.48 0.98 5.58
CA ALA A 150 -12.48 1.07 4.52
C ALA A 150 -13.92 1.26 5.04
N HIS A 151 -14.26 0.65 6.19
CA HIS A 151 -15.58 0.78 6.82
C HIS A 151 -15.69 1.92 7.81
N SER A 152 -14.61 2.60 8.14
CA SER A 152 -14.66 3.78 9.01
C SER A 152 -14.91 5.07 8.21
N ARG A 153 -15.41 6.12 8.87
CA ARG A 153 -15.73 7.40 8.24
C ARG A 153 -15.07 8.53 9.01
N ALA A 154 -14.53 9.49 8.27
CA ALA A 154 -14.01 10.74 8.82
C ALA A 154 -14.27 11.90 7.85
N ALA A 155 -14.23 13.12 8.35
CA ALA A 155 -14.16 14.31 7.50
C ALA A 155 -12.80 14.36 6.81
N VAL A 156 -12.80 14.71 5.51
CA VAL A 156 -11.59 14.82 4.69
C VAL A 156 -11.57 16.21 4.07
N GLU A 157 -10.41 16.87 4.10
CA GLU A 157 -10.19 18.10 3.35
C GLU A 157 -10.02 17.75 1.87
N VAL A 158 -10.98 18.19 1.06
CA VAL A 158 -11.02 17.93 -0.38
C VAL A 158 -10.32 19.06 -1.12
N ARG A 159 -9.44 18.71 -2.06
CA ARG A 159 -8.77 19.65 -2.97
C ARG A 159 -9.55 19.81 -4.26
N GLU A 160 -9.25 20.89 -4.99
CA GLU A 160 -9.77 21.03 -6.35
C GLU A 160 -9.36 19.85 -7.23
N ALA A 161 -10.33 19.34 -7.96
CA ALA A 161 -10.09 18.21 -8.83
C ALA A 161 -9.25 18.64 -10.04
N ARG A 162 -8.13 17.99 -10.26
CA ARG A 162 -7.26 18.23 -11.41
C ARG A 162 -7.88 17.71 -12.70
N GLU A 163 -7.57 18.36 -13.79
CA GLU A 163 -7.94 17.87 -15.11
C GLU A 163 -7.20 16.57 -15.45
N LEU A 164 -7.83 15.76 -16.29
CA LEU A 164 -7.21 14.56 -16.83
C LEU A 164 -6.10 14.96 -17.80
N GLN A 165 -4.88 14.52 -17.52
CA GLN A 165 -3.81 14.58 -18.50
C GLN A 165 -3.95 13.39 -19.46
N ASN A 166 -3.92 13.68 -20.75
CA ASN A 166 -3.86 12.66 -21.79
C ASN A 166 -2.48 12.75 -22.46
N LEU A 167 -1.64 11.77 -22.17
CA LEU A 167 -0.27 11.70 -22.72
C LEU A 167 -0.24 11.18 -24.16
N GLY A 168 -1.39 10.84 -24.74
CA GLY A 168 -1.48 10.21 -26.04
C GLY A 168 -1.10 8.72 -26.02
N ILE A 169 -1.16 8.10 -27.18
CA ILE A 169 -0.76 6.69 -27.32
C ILE A 169 0.77 6.62 -27.34
N CYS A 170 1.34 5.77 -26.50
CA CYS A 170 2.77 5.49 -26.50
C CYS A 170 3.11 4.57 -27.71
N GLU A 171 4.15 4.94 -28.46
CA GLU A 171 4.65 4.11 -29.56
C GLU A 171 5.49 2.91 -29.09
N GLU A 172 5.77 2.81 -27.80
CA GLU A 172 6.47 1.69 -27.21
C GLU A 172 5.72 0.38 -27.44
N ARG A 173 6.47 -0.68 -27.68
CA ARG A 173 5.90 -2.02 -27.86
C ARG A 173 5.73 -2.70 -26.49
N TRP A 174 4.50 -3.03 -26.15
CA TRP A 174 4.13 -3.69 -24.89
C TRP A 174 4.28 -5.22 -24.92
N VAL A 175 4.89 -5.76 -25.98
CA VAL A 175 5.07 -7.20 -26.17
C VAL A 175 6.30 -7.69 -25.44
N LEU A 176 6.13 -8.71 -24.60
CA LEU A 176 7.20 -9.35 -23.84
C LEU A 176 7.73 -10.61 -24.56
N LEU A 177 8.56 -10.41 -25.59
CA LEU A 177 9.39 -11.50 -26.10
C LEU A 177 10.58 -11.74 -25.15
N PRO A 178 11.14 -12.96 -25.03
CA PRO A 178 12.18 -13.28 -24.05
C PRO A 178 13.37 -12.32 -24.03
N GLY A 179 13.81 -11.83 -25.19
CA GLY A 179 14.89 -10.83 -25.28
C GLY A 179 14.50 -9.48 -24.70
N ILE A 180 13.28 -9.02 -25.00
CA ILE A 180 12.73 -7.75 -24.49
C ILE A 180 12.44 -7.87 -23.00
N ALA A 181 11.85 -8.99 -22.56
CA ALA A 181 11.55 -9.23 -21.15
C ALA A 181 12.80 -9.17 -20.27
N ARG A 182 13.93 -9.73 -20.71
CA ARG A 182 15.20 -9.63 -19.97
C ARG A 182 15.68 -8.20 -19.81
N GLN A 183 15.57 -7.37 -20.85
CA GLN A 183 15.96 -5.96 -20.80
C GLN A 183 15.05 -5.17 -19.86
N ARG A 184 13.73 -5.41 -19.94
CA ARG A 184 12.72 -4.75 -19.07
C ARG A 184 12.88 -5.16 -17.62
N TYR A 185 13.14 -6.42 -17.33
CA TYR A 185 13.43 -6.88 -15.97
C TYR A 185 14.69 -6.22 -15.40
N ALA A 186 15.77 -6.13 -16.20
CA ALA A 186 16.97 -5.40 -15.76
C ALA A 186 16.69 -3.92 -15.48
N ALA A 187 15.84 -3.27 -16.28
CA ALA A 187 15.39 -1.90 -16.04
C ALA A 187 14.54 -1.77 -14.76
N LEU A 188 13.66 -2.73 -14.47
CA LEU A 188 12.89 -2.77 -13.21
C LEU A 188 13.82 -2.90 -12.01
N ILE A 189 14.83 -3.78 -12.08
CA ILE A 189 15.82 -3.92 -11.01
C ILE A 189 16.62 -2.61 -10.82
N ALA A 190 17.00 -1.95 -11.89
CA ALA A 190 17.73 -0.67 -11.80
C ALA A 190 16.91 0.46 -11.15
N LYS A 191 15.57 0.39 -11.16
CA LYS A 191 14.69 1.37 -10.51
C LYS A 191 14.50 1.12 -8.99
N GLN A 192 14.98 0.00 -8.45
CA GLN A 192 14.73 -0.31 -7.03
C GLN A 192 15.35 0.75 -6.09
N ASP A 193 16.51 1.30 -6.42
CA ASP A 193 17.14 2.38 -5.66
C ASP A 193 16.29 3.67 -5.71
N ASP A 194 15.69 3.99 -6.86
CA ASP A 194 14.77 5.13 -6.99
C ASP A 194 13.50 4.94 -6.17
N MET A 195 12.96 3.72 -6.11
CA MET A 195 11.80 3.37 -5.29
C MET A 195 12.13 3.48 -3.79
N LEU A 196 13.29 2.99 -3.37
CA LEU A 196 13.77 3.10 -1.99
C LEU A 196 13.95 4.57 -1.60
N LYS A 197 14.56 5.36 -2.47
CA LYS A 197 14.72 6.80 -2.25
C LYS A 197 13.36 7.51 -2.16
N ALA A 198 12.42 7.21 -3.06
CA ALA A 198 11.08 7.80 -3.03
C ALA A 198 10.33 7.47 -1.74
N SER A 199 10.56 6.29 -1.17
CA SER A 199 10.01 5.91 0.13
C SER A 199 10.72 6.60 1.30
N ALA A 200 12.04 6.73 1.25
CA ALA A 200 12.83 7.43 2.28
C ALA A 200 12.49 8.93 2.35
N ASP A 201 12.28 9.57 1.19
CA ASP A 201 11.90 10.98 1.07
C ASP A 201 10.39 11.24 1.22
N SER A 202 9.59 10.19 1.49
CA SER A 202 8.13 10.28 1.53
C SER A 202 7.62 11.10 2.71
N LEU A 203 6.68 11.99 2.45
CA LEU A 203 5.94 12.72 3.47
C LEU A 203 5.01 11.81 4.30
N HIS A 204 4.74 10.60 3.81
CA HIS A 204 3.88 9.63 4.47
C HIS A 204 4.64 8.76 5.47
N ASN A 205 5.96 8.63 5.34
CA ASN A 205 6.84 7.99 6.33
C ASN A 205 7.37 9.05 7.31
N LYS A 206 7.32 8.75 8.61
CA LYS A 206 7.71 9.73 9.64
C LYS A 206 8.51 9.07 10.74
N VAL A 207 9.56 9.74 11.17
CA VAL A 207 10.31 9.41 12.39
C VAL A 207 9.83 10.34 13.50
N GLU A 208 9.38 9.78 14.61
CA GLU A 208 8.97 10.50 15.80
C GLU A 208 9.85 10.06 16.97
N GLN A 209 10.40 11.04 17.67
CA GLN A 209 11.25 10.80 18.85
C GLN A 209 10.54 11.27 20.10
N GLY A 210 10.47 10.45 21.13
CA GLY A 210 9.82 10.75 22.40
C GLY A 210 10.11 9.71 23.48
N GLY A 211 10.76 8.60 23.08
CA GLY A 211 11.02 7.47 23.95
C GLY A 211 12.35 7.54 24.70
N SER A 212 12.51 6.62 25.66
CA SER A 212 13.69 6.49 26.52
C SER A 212 14.85 5.69 25.89
N GLY A 213 14.75 5.27 24.62
CA GLY A 213 15.75 4.39 23.96
C GLY A 213 15.63 2.90 24.29
N LYS A 214 14.65 2.48 25.09
CA LYS A 214 14.44 1.03 25.42
C LYS A 214 13.74 0.27 24.32
N LEU A 215 12.80 0.91 23.61
CA LEU A 215 11.99 0.27 22.58
C LEU A 215 11.69 1.25 21.47
N GLY A 216 12.15 0.93 20.27
CA GLY A 216 11.72 1.58 19.04
C GLY A 216 10.51 0.84 18.45
N ILE A 217 9.56 1.56 17.89
CA ILE A 217 8.34 1.00 17.31
C ILE A 217 8.31 1.30 15.82
N ILE A 218 8.15 0.27 14.99
CA ILE A 218 7.82 0.42 13.56
C ILE A 218 6.33 0.18 13.43
N ALA A 219 5.56 1.21 13.05
CA ALA A 219 4.10 1.16 12.97
C ALA A 219 3.62 1.36 11.52
N CYS A 220 2.89 0.37 10.97
CA CYS A 220 2.52 0.31 9.56
C CYS A 220 1.03 0.62 9.35
N GLY A 221 0.73 1.52 8.40
CA GLY A 221 -0.63 1.86 8.04
C GLY A 221 -1.51 2.18 9.24
N ILE A 222 -2.69 1.56 9.35
CA ILE A 222 -3.64 1.80 10.45
C ILE A 222 -3.06 1.48 11.84
N ALA A 223 -2.10 0.55 11.92
CA ALA A 223 -1.47 0.18 13.19
C ALA A 223 -0.74 1.36 13.85
N TYR A 224 -0.34 2.37 13.07
CA TYR A 224 0.18 3.62 13.61
C TYR A 224 -0.81 4.30 14.56
N ASN A 225 -2.09 4.33 14.23
CA ASN A 225 -3.12 4.92 15.09
C ASN A 225 -3.25 4.16 16.41
N TYR A 226 -3.17 2.81 16.36
CA TYR A 226 -3.23 1.98 17.57
C TYR A 226 -2.03 2.22 18.48
N VAL A 227 -0.84 2.38 17.90
CA VAL A 227 0.36 2.76 18.65
C VAL A 227 0.19 4.14 19.29
N LYS A 228 -0.27 5.14 18.52
CA LYS A 228 -0.45 6.52 19.04
C LYS A 228 -1.52 6.60 20.12
N GLU A 229 -2.57 5.80 20.06
CA GLU A 229 -3.60 5.72 21.11
C GLU A 229 -3.00 5.22 22.44
N VAL A 230 -2.05 4.29 22.38
CA VAL A 230 -1.45 3.66 23.56
C VAL A 230 -0.32 4.51 24.12
N VAL A 231 0.63 4.98 23.29
CA VAL A 231 1.86 5.65 23.77
C VAL A 231 1.84 7.16 23.61
N GLY A 232 0.89 7.73 22.86
CA GLY A 232 0.89 9.16 22.60
C GLY A 232 2.17 9.60 21.88
N ASN A 233 2.94 10.49 22.52
CA ASN A 233 4.23 10.97 22.01
C ASN A 233 5.43 10.41 22.81
N ASP A 234 5.19 9.48 23.73
CA ASP A 234 6.20 9.00 24.68
C ASP A 234 6.96 7.75 24.17
N ALA A 235 7.12 7.63 22.85
CA ALA A 235 7.86 6.53 22.21
C ALA A 235 8.63 6.99 20.97
N ASN A 236 9.71 6.28 20.64
CA ASN A 236 10.39 6.41 19.38
C ASN A 236 9.62 5.58 18.34
N VAL A 237 9.03 6.23 17.33
CA VAL A 237 8.17 5.60 16.33
C VAL A 237 8.66 5.91 14.93
N LEU A 238 8.88 4.86 14.13
CA LEU A 238 8.96 4.96 12.69
C LEU A 238 7.59 4.59 12.11
N LYS A 239 6.83 5.57 11.67
CA LYS A 239 5.63 5.35 10.89
C LYS A 239 6.01 4.94 9.47
N VAL A 240 5.48 3.81 9.00
CA VAL A 240 5.64 3.33 7.64
C VAL A 240 4.29 3.30 6.94
N SER A 241 4.16 4.09 5.90
CA SER A 241 2.96 4.21 5.07
C SER A 241 3.27 4.17 3.58
N GLN A 242 4.56 4.12 3.21
CA GLN A 242 5.05 3.91 1.84
C GLN A 242 6.22 2.91 1.85
N TYR A 243 6.21 2.00 0.89
CA TYR A 243 7.20 0.96 0.66
C TYR A 243 7.89 1.11 -0.70
N PRO A 244 9.13 0.57 -0.89
CA PRO A 244 9.86 -0.32 0.03
C PRO A 244 10.18 0.34 1.37
N LEU A 245 10.54 -0.49 2.40
CA LEU A 245 10.89 0.04 3.71
C LEU A 245 12.06 1.02 3.62
N PRO A 246 12.02 2.19 4.32
CA PRO A 246 13.13 3.12 4.38
C PRO A 246 14.25 2.55 5.26
N GLU A 247 15.16 1.78 4.67
CA GLU A 247 16.16 0.97 5.38
C GLU A 247 17.00 1.77 6.36
N ASP A 248 17.45 2.97 5.97
CA ASP A 248 18.28 3.82 6.83
C ASP A 248 17.53 4.27 8.08
N ALA A 249 16.23 4.59 7.95
CA ALA A 249 15.38 4.92 9.09
C ALA A 249 15.14 3.71 10.01
N VAL A 250 15.00 2.50 9.43
CA VAL A 250 14.90 1.25 10.20
C VAL A 250 16.19 0.99 10.98
N ARG A 251 17.36 1.15 10.35
CA ARG A 251 18.67 0.98 10.99
C ARG A 251 18.89 2.02 12.09
N ALA A 252 18.58 3.29 11.83
CA ALA A 252 18.70 4.37 12.80
C ALA A 252 17.84 4.12 14.03
N LEU A 253 16.55 3.74 13.84
CA LEU A 253 15.66 3.39 14.95
C LEU A 253 16.24 2.23 15.79
N ALA A 254 16.78 1.19 15.15
CA ALA A 254 17.36 0.05 15.85
C ALA A 254 18.64 0.41 16.62
N GLN A 255 19.46 1.33 16.11
CA GLN A 255 20.69 1.80 16.77
C GLN A 255 20.39 2.66 18.01
N GLU A 256 19.28 3.38 18.02
CA GLU A 256 18.87 4.27 19.11
C GLU A 256 18.07 3.55 20.21
N ASN A 257 17.73 2.26 20.04
CA ASN A 257 16.88 1.52 20.95
C ASN A 257 17.41 0.11 21.24
N ASP A 258 17.14 -0.40 22.44
CA ASP A 258 17.59 -1.74 22.86
C ASP A 258 16.86 -2.88 22.11
N ALA A 259 15.61 -2.63 21.67
CA ALA A 259 14.78 -3.56 20.92
C ALA A 259 13.87 -2.79 19.95
N VAL A 260 13.34 -3.51 18.94
CA VAL A 260 12.38 -2.97 17.96
C VAL A 260 11.11 -3.81 17.98
N LEU A 261 9.95 -3.15 18.15
CA LEU A 261 8.63 -3.78 18.00
C LEU A 261 8.02 -3.39 16.66
N VAL A 262 7.74 -4.37 15.81
CA VAL A 262 7.00 -4.16 14.56
C VAL A 262 5.52 -4.36 14.80
N VAL A 263 4.73 -3.31 14.53
CA VAL A 263 3.28 -3.26 14.70
C VAL A 263 2.64 -3.09 13.32
N GLU A 264 2.09 -4.18 12.81
CA GLU A 264 1.49 -4.25 11.47
C GLU A 264 0.20 -5.08 11.51
N ASP A 265 -0.81 -4.67 10.72
CA ASP A 265 -2.06 -5.41 10.62
C ASP A 265 -2.06 -6.32 9.39
N GLY A 266 -2.42 -7.60 9.57
CA GLY A 266 -2.31 -8.67 8.59
C GLY A 266 -1.14 -9.60 8.85
N GLN A 267 -0.45 -10.05 7.80
CA GLN A 267 0.69 -10.97 7.88
C GLN A 267 1.98 -10.23 8.32
N PRO A 268 2.96 -10.95 8.89
CA PRO A 268 4.22 -10.34 9.35
C PRO A 268 5.19 -10.05 8.20
N VAL A 269 4.77 -9.22 7.26
CA VAL A 269 5.55 -8.85 6.06
C VAL A 269 6.70 -7.93 6.45
N VAL A 270 6.39 -6.89 7.22
CA VAL A 270 7.38 -5.89 7.65
C VAL A 270 8.32 -6.46 8.69
N GLU A 271 7.82 -7.27 9.63
CA GLU A 271 8.70 -7.95 10.61
C GLU A 271 9.76 -8.81 9.92
N GLN A 272 9.39 -9.54 8.85
CA GLN A 272 10.34 -10.33 8.06
C GLN A 272 11.39 -9.45 7.38
N GLN A 273 10.96 -8.35 6.77
CA GLN A 273 11.85 -7.41 6.08
C GLN A 273 12.79 -6.71 7.06
N VAL A 274 12.29 -6.23 8.21
CA VAL A 274 13.10 -5.61 9.27
C VAL A 274 14.16 -6.59 9.80
N LYS A 275 13.80 -7.86 10.01
CA LYS A 275 14.76 -8.90 10.39
C LYS A 275 15.82 -9.12 9.33
N ALA A 276 15.46 -9.06 8.04
CA ALA A 276 16.42 -9.17 6.95
C ALA A 276 17.37 -7.95 6.88
N ILE A 277 16.83 -6.73 7.06
CA ILE A 277 17.61 -5.47 7.05
C ILE A 277 18.60 -5.41 8.22
N LEU A 278 18.16 -5.80 9.42
CA LEU A 278 18.94 -5.68 10.65
C LEU A 278 19.85 -6.89 10.93
N GLY A 279 19.59 -8.02 10.29
CA GLY A 279 20.26 -9.28 10.59
C GLY A 279 19.95 -9.76 12.01
N GLY A 280 20.79 -10.63 12.55
CA GLY A 280 20.61 -11.18 13.91
C GLY A 280 21.17 -10.31 15.05
N ALA A 281 21.58 -9.06 14.76
CA ALA A 281 22.25 -8.21 15.75
C ALA A 281 21.29 -7.46 16.70
N TYR A 282 19.99 -7.42 16.36
CA TYR A 282 18.97 -6.66 17.09
C TYR A 282 17.80 -7.54 17.53
N ASP A 283 17.21 -7.21 18.68
CA ASP A 283 15.99 -7.86 19.19
C ASP A 283 14.76 -7.30 18.48
N VAL A 284 14.31 -7.98 17.44
CA VAL A 284 13.13 -7.60 16.65
C VAL A 284 11.93 -8.45 17.08
N LYS A 285 10.92 -7.78 17.64
CA LYS A 285 9.67 -8.34 18.13
C LYS A 285 8.50 -8.02 17.21
N GLY A 286 7.49 -8.88 17.19
CA GLY A 286 6.27 -8.69 16.40
C GLY A 286 5.39 -9.94 16.46
N ARG A 287 4.65 -10.19 15.37
CA ARG A 287 3.75 -11.34 15.25
C ARG A 287 4.49 -12.69 15.20
N LEU A 288 5.70 -12.74 14.63
CA LEU A 288 6.51 -13.97 14.53
C LEU A 288 7.12 -14.40 15.86
N THR A 289 7.38 -13.43 16.75
CA THR A 289 7.93 -13.69 18.07
C THR A 289 6.87 -13.93 19.13
N GLY A 290 5.59 -13.74 18.79
CA GLY A 290 4.48 -13.83 19.74
C GLY A 290 4.31 -12.59 20.61
N ALA A 291 5.06 -11.52 20.39
CA ALA A 291 4.85 -10.24 21.07
C ALA A 291 3.49 -9.61 20.72
N LEU A 292 3.03 -9.84 19.49
CA LEU A 292 1.68 -9.53 19.02
C LEU A 292 0.98 -10.82 18.60
N PRO A 293 -0.37 -10.88 18.65
CA PRO A 293 -1.13 -12.07 18.22
C PRO A 293 -0.82 -12.43 16.76
N ARG A 294 -0.58 -13.72 16.48
CA ARG A 294 -0.29 -14.20 15.11
C ARG A 294 -1.53 -14.19 14.22
N THR A 295 -2.71 -14.30 14.80
CA THR A 295 -3.99 -14.34 14.12
C THR A 295 -4.92 -13.26 14.66
N GLY A 296 -5.93 -12.91 13.89
CA GLY A 296 -6.91 -11.91 14.26
C GLY A 296 -6.48 -10.49 13.92
N GLU A 297 -7.47 -9.61 13.91
CA GLU A 297 -7.29 -8.18 13.70
C GLU A 297 -6.46 -7.57 14.82
N LEU A 298 -5.60 -6.65 14.47
CA LEU A 298 -4.85 -5.87 15.45
C LEU A 298 -5.76 -4.80 16.09
N THR A 299 -5.59 -4.60 17.40
CA THR A 299 -6.34 -3.61 18.17
C THR A 299 -5.41 -2.81 19.09
N PRO A 300 -5.82 -1.63 19.58
CA PRO A 300 -5.07 -0.89 20.60
C PRO A 300 -4.75 -1.75 21.83
N ASP A 301 -5.67 -2.62 22.27
CA ASP A 301 -5.46 -3.52 23.40
C ASP A 301 -4.33 -4.53 23.18
N ASN A 302 -4.21 -5.06 21.94
CA ASN A 302 -3.10 -5.95 21.61
C ASN A 302 -1.78 -5.20 21.67
N VAL A 303 -1.74 -3.97 21.19
CA VAL A 303 -0.56 -3.10 21.24
C VAL A 303 -0.21 -2.74 22.70
N ALA A 304 -1.21 -2.36 23.51
CA ALA A 304 -1.00 -2.05 24.92
C ALA A 304 -0.38 -3.25 25.69
N LYS A 305 -0.92 -4.46 25.47
CA LYS A 305 -0.37 -5.69 26.07
C LYS A 305 1.07 -5.95 25.63
N ALA A 306 1.38 -5.76 24.34
CA ALA A 306 2.74 -5.96 23.82
C ALA A 306 3.73 -4.95 24.41
N LEU A 307 3.27 -3.75 24.75
CA LEU A 307 4.06 -2.68 25.38
C LEU A 307 4.09 -2.76 26.90
N GLY A 308 3.38 -3.71 27.51
CA GLY A 308 3.27 -3.83 28.98
C GLY A 308 2.47 -2.68 29.63
N VAL A 309 1.61 -2.02 28.84
CA VAL A 309 0.74 -0.94 29.32
C VAL A 309 -0.67 -1.48 29.56
N THR A 310 -1.31 -1.04 30.63
CA THR A 310 -2.71 -1.42 30.89
C THR A 310 -3.60 -0.73 29.85
N PRO A 311 -4.43 -1.49 29.08
CA PRO A 311 -5.38 -0.90 28.14
C PRO A 311 -6.28 0.13 28.83
N LYS A 312 -6.53 1.25 28.18
CA LYS A 312 -7.54 2.21 28.66
C LYS A 312 -8.91 1.54 28.55
N GLN A 313 -9.65 1.47 29.65
CA GLN A 313 -11.05 1.05 29.62
C GLN A 313 -11.83 2.11 28.83
N THR A 314 -12.35 1.74 27.67
CA THR A 314 -13.30 2.53 26.89
C THR A 314 -14.73 2.20 27.31
#